data_409a4e0e9da1def145f1cff8c9f9e70c
#
_entry.id   409a4e0e9da1def145f1cff8c9f9e70c
#
_cell.length_a   1.000
_cell.length_b   1.000
_cell.length_c   1.000
_cell.angle_alpha   90.00
_cell.angle_beta   90.00
_cell.angle_gamma   90.00
#
_symmetry.space_group_name_H-M   'P 1'
#
loop_
_entity.id
_entity.type
_entity.pdbx_description
1 polymer ?
#
loop_
_entity_poly.entity_id
_entity_poly.type
_entity_poly.pdbx_seq_one_letter_code
_entity_poly.pdbx_strand_id
1 'polypeptide(L)'
;MFRPELLSPAGTLKNMRYAYAYGADAVYAGQPRYSLRVRNNEFDHENLQLGINEAHALGKQFYVVANIQPHNSKLKTFIRDMRPVVDMKPDALIMSDPGLIMMMREAFPDMPIHLSVQANAVNWATVKFWHQMGLTRAILSRELSLDEIEEIRMQVPEMELEVFVHGALCMAYSGRCLLSGYINKRDPNQGTCTNSCRWEYKVHEG
;
A
#
# COMPACT_ATOMS: atom_id res chain seq x y z
N MET A 1 18.89 1.71 -21.58
CA MET A 1 17.72 0.82 -21.49
C MET A 1 17.00 1.16 -20.19
N PHE A 2 15.71 1.47 -20.22
CA PHE A 2 14.92 1.74 -19.02
C PHE A 2 14.87 0.46 -18.17
N ARG A 3 15.21 0.56 -16.89
CA ARG A 3 15.09 -0.52 -15.91
C ARG A 3 13.98 -0.12 -14.94
N PRO A 4 12.90 -0.89 -14.84
CA PRO A 4 11.86 -0.62 -13.84
C PRO A 4 12.39 -0.84 -12.41
N GLU A 5 11.85 -0.10 -11.46
CA GLU A 5 12.08 -0.31 -10.04
C GLU A 5 11.50 -1.66 -9.60
N LEU A 6 12.28 -2.45 -8.89
CA LEU A 6 11.83 -3.68 -8.25
C LEU A 6 11.43 -3.40 -6.80
N LEU A 7 10.12 -3.42 -6.54
CA LEU A 7 9.57 -3.22 -5.21
C LEU A 7 9.19 -4.57 -4.55
N SER A 8 9.66 -4.80 -3.33
CA SER A 8 9.37 -6.01 -2.56
C SER A 8 8.63 -5.71 -1.25
N PRO A 9 7.73 -6.61 -0.77
CA PRO A 9 7.18 -6.51 0.57
C PRO A 9 8.24 -6.79 1.64
N ALA A 10 8.15 -6.08 2.77
CA ALA A 10 8.95 -6.38 3.95
C ALA A 10 8.05 -6.38 5.21
N GLY A 11 7.86 -7.55 5.81
CA GLY A 11 7.13 -7.68 7.08
C GLY A 11 8.02 -7.54 8.31
N THR A 12 9.34 -7.70 8.14
CA THR A 12 10.36 -7.63 9.18
C THR A 12 11.65 -7.01 8.65
N LEU A 13 12.52 -6.52 9.52
CA LEU A 13 13.87 -6.07 9.14
C LEU A 13 14.67 -7.18 8.43
N LYS A 14 14.51 -8.43 8.87
CA LYS A 14 15.13 -9.58 8.21
C LYS A 14 14.68 -9.70 6.75
N ASN A 15 13.37 -9.66 6.51
CA ASN A 15 12.82 -9.77 5.15
C ASN A 15 13.25 -8.60 4.28
N MET A 16 13.31 -7.38 4.83
CA MET A 16 13.84 -6.19 4.16
C MET A 16 15.28 -6.40 3.68
N ARG A 17 16.17 -6.84 4.58
CA ARG A 17 17.57 -7.09 4.25
C ARG A 17 17.73 -8.16 3.17
N TYR A 18 16.95 -9.24 3.22
CA TYR A 18 16.91 -10.22 2.15
C TYR A 18 16.41 -9.63 0.83
N ALA A 19 15.33 -8.85 0.84
CA ALA A 19 14.81 -8.21 -0.37
C ALA A 19 15.89 -7.37 -1.06
N TYR A 20 16.61 -6.52 -0.34
CA TYR A 20 17.71 -5.72 -0.88
C TYR A 20 18.89 -6.59 -1.35
N ALA A 21 19.25 -7.62 -0.60
CA ALA A 21 20.34 -8.54 -0.99
C ALA A 21 20.04 -9.29 -2.29
N TYR A 22 18.75 -9.58 -2.55
CA TYR A 22 18.28 -10.19 -3.79
C TYR A 22 17.91 -9.19 -4.90
N GLY A 23 18.23 -7.93 -4.73
CA GLY A 23 18.20 -6.93 -5.80
C GLY A 23 16.98 -6.02 -5.82
N ALA A 24 16.15 -6.00 -4.79
CA ALA A 24 15.10 -4.99 -4.67
C ALA A 24 15.70 -3.58 -4.67
N ASP A 25 15.04 -2.66 -5.36
CA ASP A 25 15.39 -1.24 -5.37
C ASP A 25 14.64 -0.48 -4.26
N ALA A 26 13.47 -0.98 -3.91
CA ALA A 26 12.62 -0.47 -2.84
C ALA A 26 11.95 -1.59 -2.05
N VAL A 27 11.55 -1.29 -0.81
CA VAL A 27 10.66 -2.14 -0.03
C VAL A 27 9.47 -1.34 0.49
N TYR A 28 8.37 -2.05 0.80
CA TYR A 28 7.26 -1.45 1.54
C TYR A 28 6.97 -2.24 2.82
N ALA A 29 6.66 -1.50 3.89
CA ALA A 29 6.30 -2.05 5.19
C ALA A 29 5.10 -1.33 5.79
N GLY A 30 4.32 -2.03 6.60
CA GLY A 30 3.11 -1.48 7.20
C GLY A 30 3.40 -0.59 8.40
N GLN A 31 2.73 0.54 8.47
CA GLN A 31 2.62 1.30 9.72
C GLN A 31 1.72 0.52 10.69
N PRO A 32 2.08 0.37 11.97
CA PRO A 32 1.42 -0.54 12.90
C PRO A 32 -0.10 -0.39 13.04
N ARG A 33 -0.63 0.82 12.90
CA ARG A 33 -2.04 1.12 13.18
C ARG A 33 -2.91 1.30 11.93
N TYR A 34 -2.31 1.66 10.80
CA TYR A 34 -3.05 2.09 9.60
C TYR A 34 -2.78 1.24 8.36
N SER A 35 -2.06 0.13 8.51
CA SER A 35 -1.80 -0.82 7.44
C SER A 35 -2.82 -1.97 7.44
N LEU A 36 -3.19 -2.47 6.26
CA LEU A 36 -4.05 -3.66 6.12
C LEU A 36 -3.37 -4.95 6.57
N ARG A 37 -2.04 -5.01 6.66
CA ARG A 37 -1.27 -6.20 7.01
C ARG A 37 -0.62 -6.15 8.39
N VAL A 38 -1.30 -5.58 9.37
CA VAL A 38 -0.80 -5.45 10.75
C VAL A 38 -0.33 -6.79 11.34
N ARG A 39 -0.99 -7.91 11.00
CA ARG A 39 -0.65 -9.23 11.55
C ARG A 39 0.68 -9.83 11.09
N ASN A 40 1.13 -9.46 9.89
CA ASN A 40 2.35 -9.98 9.29
C ASN A 40 3.44 -8.90 9.23
N ASN A 41 3.33 -7.91 10.10
CA ASN A 41 4.20 -6.76 10.16
C ASN A 41 4.75 -6.62 11.58
N GLU A 42 6.06 -6.75 11.72
CA GLU A 42 6.79 -6.59 12.98
C GLU A 42 7.41 -5.19 13.12
N PHE A 43 7.12 -4.29 12.18
CA PHE A 43 7.60 -2.92 12.25
C PHE A 43 6.78 -2.11 13.27
N ASP A 44 7.39 -1.81 14.40
CA ASP A 44 7.03 -0.71 15.27
C ASP A 44 7.77 0.58 14.82
N HIS A 45 7.66 1.66 15.58
CA HIS A 45 8.32 2.92 15.21
C HIS A 45 9.85 2.81 15.24
N GLU A 46 10.42 2.05 16.15
CA GLU A 46 11.87 1.85 16.25
C GLU A 46 12.41 1.07 15.06
N ASN A 47 11.78 -0.04 14.73
CA ASN A 47 12.14 -0.85 13.57
C ASN A 47 11.88 -0.14 12.24
N LEU A 48 10.83 0.70 12.14
CA LEU A 48 10.61 1.55 10.97
C LEU A 48 11.77 2.53 10.77
N GLN A 49 12.15 3.26 11.82
CA GLN A 49 13.27 4.20 11.74
C GLN A 49 14.57 3.50 11.36
N LEU A 50 14.83 2.34 11.97
CA LEU A 50 16.03 1.54 11.65
C LEU A 50 16.00 1.07 10.19
N GLY A 51 14.86 0.56 9.72
CA GLY A 51 14.69 0.08 8.35
C GLY A 51 14.87 1.19 7.31
N ILE A 52 14.30 2.36 7.55
CA ILE A 52 14.47 3.53 6.68
C ILE A 52 15.95 3.95 6.64
N ASN A 53 16.61 4.03 7.78
CA ASN A 53 18.04 4.41 7.84
C ASN A 53 18.92 3.38 7.11
N GLU A 54 18.68 2.08 7.28
CA GLU A 54 19.42 1.02 6.57
C GLU A 54 19.18 1.08 5.05
N ALA A 55 17.94 1.31 4.63
CA ALA A 55 17.60 1.46 3.20
C ALA A 55 18.36 2.65 2.59
N HIS A 56 18.31 3.82 3.22
CA HIS A 56 19.01 5.01 2.75
C HIS A 56 20.54 4.84 2.74
N ALA A 57 21.11 4.16 3.73
CA ALA A 57 22.54 3.84 3.75
C ALA A 57 22.98 2.94 2.57
N LEU A 58 22.06 2.14 2.04
CA LEU A 58 22.27 1.30 0.85
C LEU A 58 21.94 2.03 -0.46
N GLY A 59 21.48 3.29 -0.43
CA GLY A 59 20.98 4.02 -1.59
C GLY A 59 19.67 3.42 -2.13
N LYS A 60 18.85 2.81 -1.27
CA LYS A 60 17.58 2.15 -1.57
C LYS A 60 16.41 2.94 -0.99
N GLN A 61 15.20 2.62 -1.43
CA GLN A 61 13.97 3.32 -1.01
C GLN A 61 13.13 2.48 -0.05
N PHE A 62 12.44 3.16 0.85
CA PHE A 62 11.55 2.55 1.83
C PHE A 62 10.20 3.26 1.85
N TYR A 63 9.11 2.53 1.52
CA TYR A 63 7.75 3.06 1.51
C TYR A 63 6.97 2.58 2.72
N VAL A 64 6.24 3.49 3.37
CA VAL A 64 5.42 3.15 4.53
C VAL A 64 3.95 3.05 4.12
N VAL A 65 3.31 1.93 4.47
CA VAL A 65 1.93 1.64 4.09
C VAL A 65 0.96 2.12 5.18
N ALA A 66 0.01 2.97 4.79
CA ALA A 66 -1.10 3.45 5.62
C ALA A 66 -2.42 3.37 4.82
N ASN A 67 -2.81 2.17 4.39
CA ASN A 67 -3.82 1.91 3.39
C ASN A 67 -5.11 1.26 3.89
N ILE A 68 -5.45 1.39 5.16
CA ILE A 68 -6.76 0.97 5.68
C ILE A 68 -7.87 1.90 5.20
N GLN A 69 -9.12 1.47 5.35
CA GLN A 69 -10.32 2.30 5.24
C GLN A 69 -10.82 2.65 6.64
N PRO A 70 -10.44 3.81 7.21
CA PRO A 70 -10.67 4.12 8.61
C PRO A 70 -12.12 4.52 8.88
N HIS A 71 -12.63 4.14 10.04
CA HIS A 71 -13.82 4.74 10.59
C HIS A 71 -13.47 6.04 11.34
N ASN A 72 -14.47 6.91 11.60
CA ASN A 72 -14.29 8.23 12.21
C ASN A 72 -13.45 8.24 13.50
N SER A 73 -13.48 7.15 14.28
CA SER A 73 -12.68 7.04 15.50
C SER A 73 -11.17 7.13 15.27
N LYS A 74 -10.68 6.64 14.11
CA LYS A 74 -9.26 6.70 13.75
C LYS A 74 -8.84 8.07 13.20
N LEU A 75 -9.75 8.83 12.61
CA LEU A 75 -9.45 10.15 12.04
C LEU A 75 -8.95 11.14 13.10
N LYS A 76 -9.52 11.08 14.31
CA LYS A 76 -9.19 12.01 15.42
C LYS A 76 -7.71 12.02 15.79
N THR A 77 -7.00 10.93 15.55
CA THR A 77 -5.60 10.77 15.95
C THR A 77 -4.65 10.63 14.76
N PHE A 78 -5.18 10.53 13.54
CA PHE A 78 -4.43 10.14 12.36
C PHE A 78 -3.18 11.02 12.12
N ILE A 79 -3.33 12.33 12.04
CA ILE A 79 -2.21 13.25 11.79
C ILE A 79 -1.19 13.21 12.92
N ARG A 80 -1.65 13.14 14.18
CA ARG A 80 -0.75 13.00 15.33
C ARG A 80 0.07 11.71 15.26
N ASP A 81 -0.59 10.60 14.88
CA ASP A 81 0.04 9.27 14.83
C ASP A 81 0.96 9.13 13.58
N MET A 82 0.70 9.88 12.50
CA MET A 82 1.52 9.88 11.29
C MET A 82 2.71 10.84 11.36
N ARG A 83 2.68 11.87 12.20
CA ARG A 83 3.80 12.83 12.32
C ARG A 83 5.15 12.15 12.60
N PRO A 84 5.28 11.26 13.61
CA PRO A 84 6.54 10.54 13.82
C PRO A 84 7.01 9.75 12.59
N VAL A 85 6.08 9.18 11.82
CA VAL A 85 6.41 8.42 10.61
C VAL A 85 6.95 9.34 9.51
N VAL A 86 6.34 10.51 9.32
CA VAL A 86 6.83 11.52 8.37
C VAL A 86 8.21 12.05 8.79
N ASP A 87 8.42 12.26 10.09
CA ASP A 87 9.70 12.74 10.63
C ASP A 87 10.84 11.72 10.42
N MET A 88 10.52 10.43 10.26
CA MET A 88 11.48 9.38 9.87
C MET A 88 11.93 9.49 8.41
N LYS A 89 11.26 10.31 7.60
CA LYS A 89 11.56 10.57 6.18
C LYS A 89 11.51 9.31 5.29
N PRO A 90 10.43 8.52 5.31
CA PRO A 90 10.26 7.50 4.28
C PRO A 90 10.19 8.16 2.89
N ASP A 91 10.54 7.42 1.85
CA ASP A 91 10.54 7.96 0.48
C ASP A 91 9.12 8.20 -0.06
N ALA A 92 8.13 7.46 0.43
CA ALA A 92 6.70 7.71 0.18
C ALA A 92 5.79 7.02 1.20
N LEU A 93 4.52 7.46 1.21
CA LEU A 93 3.44 6.76 1.89
C LEU A 93 2.53 6.06 0.86
N ILE A 94 2.15 4.81 1.11
CA ILE A 94 1.18 4.09 0.29
C ILE A 94 -0.18 4.17 0.96
N MET A 95 -1.14 4.88 0.35
CA MET A 95 -2.43 5.21 0.92
C MET A 95 -3.58 4.92 -0.04
N SER A 96 -4.81 4.75 0.47
CA SER A 96 -5.99 4.44 -0.35
C SER A 96 -7.22 5.26 -0.04
N ASP A 97 -7.39 5.68 1.20
CA ASP A 97 -8.58 6.44 1.62
C ASP A 97 -8.46 7.91 1.22
N PRO A 98 -9.42 8.45 0.44
CA PRO A 98 -9.33 9.83 -0.05
C PRO A 98 -9.35 10.87 1.07
N GLY A 99 -10.07 10.60 2.17
CA GLY A 99 -10.11 11.50 3.33
C GLY A 99 -8.76 11.55 4.05
N LEU A 100 -8.10 10.40 4.26
CA LEU A 100 -6.77 10.38 4.85
C LEU A 100 -5.72 11.01 3.93
N ILE A 101 -5.83 10.80 2.61
CA ILE A 101 -4.94 11.43 1.62
C ILE A 101 -5.09 12.95 1.68
N MET A 102 -6.32 13.46 1.70
CA MET A 102 -6.59 14.90 1.85
C MET A 102 -5.95 15.46 3.12
N MET A 103 -6.19 14.82 4.28
CA MET A 103 -5.60 15.24 5.55
C MET A 103 -4.06 15.23 5.54
N MET A 104 -3.45 14.24 4.88
CA MET A 104 -1.99 14.17 4.73
C MET A 104 -1.46 15.29 3.82
N ARG A 105 -2.12 15.58 2.69
CA ARG A 105 -1.73 16.67 1.79
C ARG A 105 -1.83 18.03 2.47
N GLU A 106 -2.83 18.24 3.33
CA GLU A 106 -2.96 19.47 4.12
C GLU A 106 -1.88 19.61 5.20
N ALA A 107 -1.57 18.51 5.92
CA ALA A 107 -0.63 18.55 7.05
C ALA A 107 0.85 18.41 6.61
N PHE A 108 1.13 17.70 5.53
CA PHE A 108 2.47 17.36 5.04
C PHE A 108 2.49 17.44 3.49
N PRO A 109 2.42 18.64 2.90
CA PRO A 109 2.27 18.82 1.45
C PRO A 109 3.43 18.24 0.63
N ASP A 110 4.62 18.16 1.19
CA ASP A 110 5.84 17.68 0.51
C ASP A 110 6.03 16.16 0.60
N MET A 111 5.24 15.44 1.41
CA MET A 111 5.36 13.99 1.55
C MET A 111 4.81 13.30 0.29
N PRO A 112 5.62 12.52 -0.45
CA PRO A 112 5.13 11.78 -1.60
C PRO A 112 4.09 10.73 -1.19
N ILE A 113 3.01 10.62 -1.97
CA ILE A 113 1.95 9.64 -1.74
C ILE A 113 1.77 8.78 -2.99
N HIS A 114 1.88 7.48 -2.81
CA HIS A 114 1.56 6.45 -3.81
C HIS A 114 0.14 5.94 -3.56
N LEU A 115 -0.66 5.89 -4.61
CA LEU A 115 -2.01 5.33 -4.53
C LEU A 115 -1.95 3.82 -4.35
N SER A 116 -2.46 3.31 -3.24
CA SER A 116 -2.56 1.87 -3.01
C SER A 116 -3.53 1.21 -3.99
N VAL A 117 -3.28 -0.03 -4.36
CA VAL A 117 -4.21 -0.90 -5.09
C VAL A 117 -5.60 -1.00 -4.42
N GLN A 118 -5.69 -0.71 -3.13
CA GLN A 118 -6.94 -0.67 -2.37
C GLN A 118 -7.92 0.42 -2.86
N ALA A 119 -7.44 1.39 -3.64
CA ALA A 119 -8.27 2.40 -4.29
C ALA A 119 -8.90 1.92 -5.61
N ASN A 120 -8.55 0.72 -6.09
CA ASN A 120 -9.10 0.08 -7.29
C ASN A 120 -9.04 0.97 -8.55
N ALA A 121 -7.86 1.53 -8.84
CA ALA A 121 -7.63 2.29 -10.07
C ALA A 121 -7.53 1.33 -11.26
N VAL A 122 -8.51 1.40 -12.19
CA VAL A 122 -8.64 0.50 -13.34
C VAL A 122 -8.79 1.22 -14.68
N ASN A 123 -8.58 2.53 -14.72
CA ASN A 123 -8.66 3.31 -15.96
C ASN A 123 -7.84 4.62 -15.83
N TRP A 124 -7.51 5.19 -17.00
CA TRP A 124 -6.70 6.41 -17.07
C TRP A 124 -7.38 7.63 -16.42
N ALA A 125 -8.69 7.74 -16.46
CA ALA A 125 -9.40 8.88 -15.87
C ALA A 125 -9.28 8.89 -14.34
N THR A 126 -9.38 7.72 -13.70
CA THR A 126 -9.12 7.55 -12.26
C THR A 126 -7.66 7.88 -11.92
N VAL A 127 -6.70 7.40 -12.72
CA VAL A 127 -5.28 7.70 -12.51
C VAL A 127 -5.01 9.19 -12.66
N LYS A 128 -5.59 9.85 -13.66
CA LYS A 128 -5.51 11.30 -13.87
C LYS A 128 -6.11 12.09 -12.71
N PHE A 129 -7.26 11.66 -12.19
CA PHE A 129 -7.86 12.28 -11.00
C PHE A 129 -6.88 12.27 -9.82
N TRP A 130 -6.28 11.13 -9.52
CA TRP A 130 -5.34 11.03 -8.40
C TRP A 130 -4.05 11.82 -8.64
N HIS A 131 -3.56 11.88 -9.87
CA HIS A 131 -2.44 12.75 -10.23
C HIS A 131 -2.78 14.23 -9.97
N GLN A 132 -3.97 14.69 -10.36
CA GLN A 132 -4.44 16.04 -10.08
C GLN A 132 -4.59 16.33 -8.58
N MET A 133 -4.86 15.31 -7.77
CA MET A 133 -4.85 15.39 -6.30
C MET A 133 -3.43 15.40 -5.70
N GLY A 134 -2.40 15.41 -6.54
CA GLY A 134 -1.00 15.53 -6.14
C GLY A 134 -0.33 14.21 -5.75
N LEU A 135 -0.86 13.06 -6.15
CA LEU A 135 -0.20 11.78 -5.98
C LEU A 135 0.84 11.57 -7.09
N THR A 136 1.92 10.87 -6.75
CA THR A 136 3.08 10.70 -7.64
C THR A 136 3.11 9.34 -8.32
N ARG A 137 2.49 8.30 -7.74
CA ARG A 137 2.45 6.94 -8.27
C ARG A 137 1.08 6.31 -8.05
N ALA A 138 0.64 5.48 -9.00
CA ALA A 138 -0.55 4.63 -8.87
C ALA A 138 -0.19 3.15 -8.94
N ILE A 139 -0.55 2.41 -7.88
CA ILE A 139 -0.48 0.94 -7.87
C ILE A 139 -1.77 0.42 -8.50
N LEU A 140 -1.68 -0.09 -9.71
CA LEU A 140 -2.82 -0.49 -10.51
C LEU A 140 -3.45 -1.80 -10.02
N SER A 141 -4.74 -1.93 -10.27
CA SER A 141 -5.46 -3.19 -10.02
C SER A 141 -4.98 -4.30 -10.95
N ARG A 142 -5.05 -5.54 -10.45
CA ARG A 142 -4.55 -6.73 -11.17
C ARG A 142 -5.50 -7.25 -12.25
N GLU A 143 -6.68 -6.66 -12.35
CA GLU A 143 -7.69 -6.96 -13.37
C GLU A 143 -7.33 -6.41 -14.75
N LEU A 144 -6.39 -5.44 -14.81
CA LEU A 144 -5.98 -4.78 -16.05
C LEU A 144 -5.11 -5.69 -16.92
N SER A 145 -5.38 -5.67 -18.22
CA SER A 145 -4.50 -6.20 -19.25
C SER A 145 -3.30 -5.27 -19.51
N LEU A 146 -2.30 -5.78 -20.21
CA LEU A 146 -1.13 -4.96 -20.59
C LEU A 146 -1.51 -3.81 -21.52
N ASP A 147 -2.48 -4.03 -22.43
CA ASP A 147 -2.94 -3.00 -23.36
C ASP A 147 -3.63 -1.84 -22.62
N GLU A 148 -4.44 -2.15 -21.60
CA GLU A 148 -5.08 -1.14 -20.75
C GLU A 148 -4.04 -0.36 -19.92
N ILE A 149 -2.99 -1.03 -19.44
CA ILE A 149 -1.88 -0.37 -18.73
C ILE A 149 -1.12 0.57 -19.68
N GLU A 150 -0.88 0.15 -20.92
CA GLU A 150 -0.24 0.98 -21.95
C GLU A 150 -1.10 2.21 -22.26
N GLU A 151 -2.42 2.05 -22.41
CA GLU A 151 -3.34 3.17 -22.59
C GLU A 151 -3.29 4.15 -21.43
N ILE A 152 -3.32 3.66 -20.17
CA ILE A 152 -3.18 4.51 -18.98
C ILE A 152 -1.86 5.28 -19.03
N ARG A 153 -0.76 4.62 -19.41
CA ARG A 153 0.56 5.24 -19.52
C ARG A 153 0.61 6.35 -20.56
N MET A 154 -0.05 6.15 -21.71
CA MET A 154 -0.12 7.16 -22.77
C MET A 154 -0.97 8.36 -22.37
N GLN A 155 -2.07 8.15 -21.65
CA GLN A 155 -3.01 9.20 -21.25
C GLN A 155 -2.54 10.04 -20.04
N VAL A 156 -1.71 9.46 -19.17
CA VAL A 156 -1.21 10.12 -17.95
C VAL A 156 0.30 9.84 -17.79
N PRO A 157 1.14 10.35 -18.72
CA PRO A 157 2.57 10.06 -18.74
C PRO A 157 3.34 10.58 -17.50
N GLU A 158 2.78 11.57 -16.80
CA GLU A 158 3.40 12.17 -15.61
C GLU A 158 3.26 11.30 -14.35
N MET A 159 2.25 10.39 -14.33
CA MET A 159 2.01 9.51 -13.19
C MET A 159 2.90 8.28 -13.28
N GLU A 160 3.65 7.97 -12.25
CA GLU A 160 4.32 6.68 -12.16
C GLU A 160 3.30 5.55 -12.00
N LEU A 161 3.51 4.45 -12.72
CA LEU A 161 2.64 3.27 -12.63
C LEU A 161 3.40 2.11 -11.99
N GLU A 162 2.74 1.44 -11.06
CA GLU A 162 3.24 0.24 -10.41
C GLU A 162 2.28 -0.92 -10.66
N VAL A 163 2.82 -2.09 -11.03
CA VAL A 163 2.05 -3.30 -11.30
C VAL A 163 2.59 -4.49 -10.52
N PHE A 164 1.69 -5.38 -10.10
CA PHE A 164 2.08 -6.62 -9.46
C PHE A 164 2.52 -7.65 -10.50
N VAL A 165 3.73 -8.17 -10.35
CA VAL A 165 4.28 -9.22 -11.19
C VAL A 165 4.38 -10.57 -10.48
N HIS A 166 4.23 -10.58 -9.14
CA HIS A 166 4.25 -11.79 -8.32
C HIS A 166 3.44 -11.61 -7.04
N GLY A 167 2.81 -12.68 -6.57
CA GLY A 167 2.13 -12.72 -5.27
C GLY A 167 0.66 -13.12 -5.35
N ALA A 168 0.01 -13.15 -4.18
CA ALA A 168 -1.38 -13.53 -4.04
C ALA A 168 -2.33 -12.43 -4.49
N LEU A 169 -3.40 -12.82 -5.20
CA LEU A 169 -4.50 -11.96 -5.61
C LEU A 169 -5.66 -12.06 -4.62
N CYS A 170 -6.28 -10.92 -4.24
CA CYS A 170 -7.55 -10.94 -3.52
C CYS A 170 -8.68 -11.44 -4.42
N MET A 171 -9.59 -12.27 -3.88
CA MET A 171 -10.78 -12.73 -4.62
C MET A 171 -11.88 -11.67 -4.70
N ALA A 172 -11.94 -10.77 -3.71
CA ALA A 172 -12.79 -9.59 -3.72
C ALA A 172 -12.04 -8.37 -4.25
N TYR A 173 -12.76 -7.32 -4.64
CA TYR A 173 -12.18 -6.01 -4.86
C TYR A 173 -11.29 -5.64 -3.66
N SER A 174 -10.10 -5.14 -3.95
CA SER A 174 -9.18 -4.69 -2.92
C SER A 174 -9.84 -3.64 -2.00
N GLY A 175 -9.66 -3.78 -0.68
CA GLY A 175 -10.26 -2.87 0.29
C GLY A 175 -11.78 -2.99 0.48
N ARG A 176 -12.45 -3.98 -0.14
CA ARG A 176 -13.90 -4.17 -0.06
C ARG A 176 -14.31 -5.61 0.28
N CYS A 177 -13.45 -6.34 0.96
CA CYS A 177 -13.73 -7.71 1.34
C CYS A 177 -14.71 -7.77 2.52
N LEU A 178 -15.76 -8.56 2.40
CA LEU A 178 -16.73 -8.84 3.46
C LEU A 178 -16.57 -10.25 4.05
N LEU A 179 -15.87 -11.16 3.35
CA LEU A 179 -15.81 -12.58 3.71
C LEU A 179 -15.22 -12.83 5.11
N SER A 180 -14.08 -12.22 5.43
CA SER A 180 -13.48 -12.34 6.76
C SER A 180 -14.38 -11.74 7.85
N GLY A 181 -15.09 -10.65 7.54
CA GLY A 181 -16.06 -10.05 8.46
C GLY A 181 -17.24 -10.97 8.74
N TYR A 182 -17.77 -11.60 7.70
CA TYR A 182 -18.88 -12.54 7.81
C TYR A 182 -18.49 -13.79 8.62
N ILE A 183 -17.35 -14.42 8.27
CA ILE A 183 -16.94 -15.70 8.90
C ILE A 183 -16.36 -15.48 10.30
N ASN A 184 -15.47 -14.49 10.48
CA ASN A 184 -14.65 -14.35 11.70
C ASN A 184 -15.01 -13.12 12.53
N LYS A 185 -16.03 -12.37 12.15
CA LYS A 185 -16.45 -11.11 12.81
C LYS A 185 -15.30 -10.08 12.91
N ARG A 186 -14.38 -10.11 11.93
CA ARG A 186 -13.22 -9.21 11.85
C ARG A 186 -13.26 -8.45 10.52
N ASP A 187 -13.20 -7.14 10.57
CA ASP A 187 -13.20 -6.31 9.36
C ASP A 187 -11.84 -6.37 8.66
N PRO A 188 -11.74 -7.04 7.50
CA PRO A 188 -10.47 -7.16 6.76
C PRO A 188 -9.96 -5.82 6.23
N ASN A 189 -10.86 -4.82 6.06
CA ASN A 189 -10.52 -3.52 5.52
C ASN A 189 -9.93 -2.58 6.59
N GLN A 190 -9.96 -3.00 7.87
CA GLN A 190 -9.36 -2.33 9.02
C GLN A 190 -8.02 -2.96 9.46
N GLY A 191 -7.43 -3.85 8.67
CA GLY A 191 -6.15 -4.49 8.96
C GLY A 191 -6.23 -5.89 9.57
N THR A 192 -7.42 -6.50 9.64
CA THR A 192 -7.60 -7.80 10.30
C THR A 192 -7.98 -8.93 9.34
N CYS A 193 -7.50 -8.90 8.10
CA CYS A 193 -7.71 -9.94 7.12
C CYS A 193 -7.21 -11.31 7.65
N THR A 194 -8.06 -12.34 7.59
CA THR A 194 -7.77 -13.70 8.04
C THR A 194 -7.45 -14.66 6.90
N ASN A 195 -7.41 -14.16 5.66
CA ASN A 195 -7.26 -14.97 4.44
C ASN A 195 -8.33 -16.05 4.28
N SER A 196 -9.56 -15.81 4.77
CA SER A 196 -10.66 -16.78 4.69
C SER A 196 -10.95 -17.26 3.26
N CYS A 197 -10.69 -16.44 2.23
CA CYS A 197 -10.82 -16.84 0.83
C CYS A 197 -9.82 -17.94 0.37
N ARG A 198 -8.90 -18.37 1.25
CA ARG A 198 -7.88 -19.41 1.00
C ARG A 198 -8.15 -20.71 1.77
N TRP A 199 -9.22 -20.74 2.57
CA TRP A 199 -9.57 -21.93 3.34
C TRP A 199 -10.31 -22.94 2.47
N GLU A 200 -10.30 -24.20 2.90
CA GLU A 200 -11.14 -25.24 2.34
C GLU A 200 -12.57 -25.11 2.90
N TYR A 201 -13.55 -25.19 2.03
CA TYR A 201 -14.96 -25.15 2.38
C TYR A 201 -15.66 -26.40 1.85
N LYS A 202 -16.51 -27.01 2.68
CA LYS A 202 -17.41 -28.06 2.26
C LYS A 202 -18.72 -27.43 1.78
N VAL A 203 -19.12 -27.73 0.57
CA VAL A 203 -20.42 -27.36 0.06
C VAL A 203 -21.42 -28.42 0.52
N HIS A 204 -22.47 -28.00 1.20
CA HIS A 204 -23.59 -28.86 1.55
C HIS A 204 -24.77 -28.46 0.66
N GLU A 205 -25.34 -29.44 -0.06
CA GLU A 205 -26.62 -29.26 -0.74
C GLU A 205 -27.69 -29.15 0.37
N GLY A 206 -28.44 -28.03 0.37
CA GLY A 206 -29.51 -27.78 1.33
C GLY A 206 -30.80 -28.50 0.94
#